data_6c39388cd5f90afdecba4e64ce92268f
#
_entry.id   6c39388cd5f90afdecba4e64ce92268f
#
_cell.length_a   1.000
_cell.length_b   1.000
_cell.length_c   1.000
_cell.angle_alpha   90.00
_cell.angle_beta   90.00
_cell.angle_gamma   90.00
#
_symmetry.space_group_name_H-M   'P 1'
#
loop_
_entity.id
_entity.type
_entity.pdbx_description
1 polymer ?
#
loop_
_entity_poly.entity_id
_entity_poly.type
_entity_poly.pdbx_seq_one_letter_code
_entity_poly.pdbx_strand_id
1 'polypeptide(L)'
;MDGAAERAALFVTRSRKMKGAKAKKTLDVRFELRKVPLSLIDAETGVEAWDKKELKTRAAYFLLNGAPVFAVNETENGRLRLLAGDKDFYAAKLSGVTQADARVYNFTEKNAEIFSIIERLKSDNLSAIDEAYLMKRLVSDCELTQDDVASLIGVSRPAVANTLRLLTLTPEVLGLVESGKLTAGHARALVRGPQEKQNAFAEEAIKREYSVREMERAVKAYLTPPEILRQENHAKSAAKSEQLKAFVERMRGVFRTKVSLIGNDKKGRIYIDYYSPEDLYRFEEFLDMIENYER
;
A
#
# COMPACT_ATOMS: atom_id res chain seq x y z
N MET A 1 11.12 -2.33 -40.26
CA MET A 1 11.71 -2.14 -38.92
C MET A 1 11.04 -1.02 -38.11
N ASP A 2 9.85 -0.55 -38.54
CA ASP A 2 9.18 0.64 -37.93
C ASP A 2 8.11 0.35 -36.89
N GLY A 3 7.83 -0.91 -36.58
CA GLY A 3 6.72 -1.27 -35.70
C GLY A 3 6.97 -1.19 -34.18
N ALA A 4 8.22 -1.02 -33.73
CA ALA A 4 8.57 -0.96 -32.30
C ALA A 4 8.56 0.48 -31.75
N ALA A 5 8.93 1.46 -32.58
CA ALA A 5 8.90 2.87 -32.21
C ALA A 5 7.47 3.42 -32.07
N GLU A 6 6.55 2.94 -32.92
CA GLU A 6 5.14 3.34 -32.89
C GLU A 6 4.37 2.82 -31.65
N ARG A 7 4.75 1.65 -31.08
CA ARG A 7 4.13 1.10 -29.88
C ARG A 7 4.52 1.84 -28.60
N ALA A 8 5.71 2.43 -28.54
CA ALA A 8 6.15 3.22 -27.38
C ALA A 8 5.46 4.58 -27.30
N ALA A 9 5.10 5.18 -28.46
CA ALA A 9 4.33 6.42 -28.52
C ALA A 9 2.86 6.27 -28.11
N LEU A 10 2.30 5.05 -28.15
CA LEU A 10 0.87 4.82 -27.89
C LEU A 10 0.49 4.81 -26.40
N PHE A 11 1.45 4.70 -25.48
CA PHE A 11 1.15 4.62 -24.03
C PHE A 11 0.97 5.98 -23.34
N VAL A 12 1.37 7.09 -23.97
CA VAL A 12 1.30 8.45 -23.40
C VAL A 12 0.11 9.28 -23.91
N THR A 13 -0.59 8.86 -24.98
CA THR A 13 -1.60 9.68 -25.66
C THR A 13 -3.06 9.36 -25.35
N ARG A 14 -3.39 8.63 -24.28
CA ARG A 14 -4.79 8.52 -23.81
C ARG A 14 -5.12 9.53 -22.72
N SER A 15 -4.98 10.81 -23.01
CA SER A 15 -5.59 11.88 -22.23
C SER A 15 -7.06 12.01 -22.61
N ARG A 16 -7.97 11.46 -21.79
CA ARG A 16 -9.40 11.75 -21.87
C ARG A 16 -9.61 13.21 -21.50
N LYS A 17 -10.05 14.05 -22.46
CA LYS A 17 -10.46 15.43 -22.20
C LYS A 17 -11.62 15.45 -21.20
N MET A 18 -11.33 15.74 -19.94
CA MET A 18 -12.32 16.17 -18.97
C MET A 18 -12.32 17.70 -18.96
N LYS A 19 -13.45 18.31 -19.27
CA LYS A 19 -13.65 19.78 -19.21
C LYS A 19 -13.47 20.21 -17.74
N GLY A 20 -12.57 21.18 -17.51
CA GLY A 20 -12.43 21.87 -16.23
C GLY A 20 -11.14 21.66 -15.43
N ALA A 21 -10.16 20.88 -15.91
CA ALA A 21 -8.88 20.72 -15.22
C ALA A 21 -7.87 21.77 -15.71
N LYS A 22 -7.21 22.49 -14.78
CA LYS A 22 -5.95 23.21 -15.03
C LYS A 22 -5.01 22.28 -15.78
N ALA A 23 -4.26 22.79 -16.77
CA ALA A 23 -3.37 22.00 -17.60
C ALA A 23 -2.53 21.05 -16.73
N LYS A 24 -2.76 19.75 -16.85
CA LYS A 24 -1.95 18.74 -16.14
C LYS A 24 -0.52 18.88 -16.63
N LYS A 25 0.43 19.01 -15.71
CA LYS A 25 1.85 18.90 -16.04
C LYS A 25 2.09 17.48 -16.58
N THR A 26 2.15 17.34 -17.90
CA THR A 26 2.56 16.08 -18.55
C THR A 26 4.05 16.18 -18.83
N LEU A 27 4.79 15.16 -18.39
CA LEU A 27 6.20 15.02 -18.76
C LEU A 27 6.24 14.69 -20.26
N ASP A 28 7.00 15.43 -21.04
CA ASP A 28 7.27 15.07 -22.45
C ASP A 28 8.33 13.97 -22.46
N VAL A 29 7.93 12.74 -22.73
CA VAL A 29 8.75 11.53 -22.57
C VAL A 29 9.30 11.04 -23.91
N ARG A 30 9.74 11.97 -24.78
CA ARG A 30 10.43 11.58 -26.03
C ARG A 30 11.84 11.07 -25.71
N PHE A 31 12.24 9.98 -26.34
CA PHE A 31 13.57 9.41 -26.22
C PHE A 31 14.08 8.93 -27.56
N GLU A 32 15.39 8.80 -27.66
CA GLU A 32 16.10 8.14 -28.74
C GLU A 32 16.66 6.78 -28.25
N LEU A 33 16.47 5.72 -29.03
CA LEU A 33 17.08 4.43 -28.71
C LEU A 33 18.49 4.38 -29.31
N ARG A 34 19.49 4.34 -28.45
CA ARG A 34 20.90 4.27 -28.84
C ARG A 34 21.63 3.16 -28.11
N LYS A 35 22.60 2.54 -28.76
CA LYS A 35 23.57 1.65 -28.10
C LYS A 35 24.67 2.51 -27.53
N VAL A 36 24.88 2.45 -26.22
CA VAL A 36 25.80 3.31 -25.48
C VAL A 36 26.83 2.52 -24.69
N PRO A 37 28.07 2.98 -24.57
CA PRO A 37 29.06 2.40 -23.68
C PRO A 37 28.64 2.59 -22.21
N LEU A 38 28.70 1.54 -21.39
CA LEU A 38 28.38 1.63 -19.95
C LEU A 38 29.38 2.54 -19.20
N SER A 39 30.55 2.80 -19.76
CA SER A 39 31.54 3.74 -19.20
C SER A 39 31.11 5.21 -19.28
N LEU A 40 30.17 5.55 -20.18
CA LEU A 40 29.61 6.90 -20.28
C LEU A 40 28.43 7.13 -19.33
N ILE A 41 27.90 6.07 -18.71
CA ILE A 41 26.75 6.16 -17.83
C ILE A 41 27.22 6.40 -16.38
N ASP A 42 26.70 7.41 -15.76
CA ASP A 42 26.88 7.73 -14.34
C ASP A 42 25.61 7.35 -13.57
N ALA A 43 25.77 6.54 -12.51
CA ALA A 43 24.73 6.16 -11.59
C ALA A 43 24.86 6.96 -10.28
N GLU A 44 23.76 7.34 -9.67
CA GLU A 44 23.76 8.10 -8.40
C GLU A 44 24.10 7.22 -7.21
N THR A 45 23.55 6.01 -7.17
CA THR A 45 23.76 5.07 -6.07
C THR A 45 25.04 4.31 -6.29
N GLY A 46 25.94 4.25 -5.31
CA GLY A 46 27.17 3.44 -5.40
C GLY A 46 26.90 1.94 -5.39
N VAL A 47 27.88 1.16 -5.86
CA VAL A 47 27.78 -0.32 -5.90
C VAL A 47 27.68 -0.91 -4.49
N GLU A 48 28.16 -0.25 -3.49
CA GLU A 48 28.16 -0.64 -2.06
C GLU A 48 26.76 -0.74 -1.47
N ALA A 49 25.78 -0.07 -2.08
CA ALA A 49 24.39 -0.12 -1.66
C ALA A 49 23.71 -1.48 -1.93
N TRP A 50 24.35 -2.36 -2.71
CA TRP A 50 23.74 -3.59 -3.20
C TRP A 50 24.39 -4.85 -2.65
N ASP A 51 23.59 -5.88 -2.38
CA ASP A 51 24.09 -7.19 -1.97
C ASP A 51 24.91 -7.85 -3.10
N LYS A 52 26.13 -8.24 -2.78
CA LYS A 52 27.09 -8.81 -3.75
C LYS A 52 26.59 -10.12 -4.36
N LYS A 53 25.86 -10.96 -3.60
CA LYS A 53 25.34 -12.25 -4.08
C LYS A 53 24.22 -12.01 -5.10
N GLU A 54 23.37 -11.06 -4.80
CA GLU A 54 22.26 -10.67 -5.68
C GLU A 54 22.78 -10.06 -7.00
N LEU A 55 23.78 -9.15 -6.92
CA LEU A 55 24.44 -8.61 -8.12
C LEU A 55 25.05 -9.71 -8.98
N LYS A 56 25.75 -10.71 -8.40
CA LYS A 56 26.31 -11.84 -9.13
C LYS A 56 25.26 -12.71 -9.81
N THR A 57 24.16 -12.98 -9.13
CA THR A 57 23.04 -13.74 -9.71
C THR A 57 22.44 -13.00 -10.91
N ARG A 58 22.26 -11.69 -10.81
CA ARG A 58 21.76 -10.84 -11.88
C ARG A 58 22.75 -10.71 -13.04
N ALA A 59 24.05 -10.61 -12.74
CA ALA A 59 25.11 -10.59 -13.73
C ALA A 59 25.16 -11.90 -14.55
N ALA A 60 25.02 -13.04 -13.88
CA ALA A 60 24.94 -14.34 -14.56
C ALA A 60 23.72 -14.42 -15.50
N TYR A 61 22.58 -13.88 -15.10
CA TYR A 61 21.40 -13.77 -15.95
C TYR A 61 21.67 -12.92 -17.20
N PHE A 62 22.36 -11.78 -17.05
CA PHE A 62 22.66 -10.87 -18.18
C PHE A 62 23.69 -11.44 -19.14
N LEU A 63 24.58 -12.32 -18.70
CA LEU A 63 25.47 -13.05 -19.58
C LEU A 63 24.72 -13.95 -20.59
N LEU A 64 23.59 -14.50 -20.17
CA LEU A 64 22.76 -15.40 -20.98
C LEU A 64 21.72 -14.66 -21.82
N ASN A 65 21.16 -13.61 -21.31
CA ASN A 65 19.96 -12.94 -21.86
C ASN A 65 20.25 -11.52 -22.39
N GLY A 66 21.46 -11.01 -22.20
CA GLY A 66 21.81 -9.63 -22.48
C GLY A 66 21.40 -8.66 -21.35
N ALA A 67 22.00 -7.46 -21.33
CA ALA A 67 21.66 -6.41 -20.41
C ALA A 67 20.29 -5.80 -20.74
N PRO A 68 19.56 -5.26 -19.74
CA PRO A 68 18.31 -4.54 -20.00
C PRO A 68 18.55 -3.23 -20.75
N VAL A 69 17.48 -2.65 -21.29
CA VAL A 69 17.51 -1.31 -21.88
C VAL A 69 17.50 -0.28 -20.74
N PHE A 70 18.56 0.51 -20.61
CA PHE A 70 18.67 1.53 -19.57
C PHE A 70 17.94 2.82 -19.95
N ALA A 71 17.39 3.51 -18.95
CA ALA A 71 16.86 4.86 -19.10
C ALA A 71 17.92 5.86 -18.65
N VAL A 72 18.38 6.72 -19.54
CA VAL A 72 19.46 7.68 -19.26
C VAL A 72 19.10 9.06 -19.76
N ASN A 73 19.58 10.11 -19.07
CA ASN A 73 19.48 11.49 -19.50
C ASN A 73 20.83 11.99 -20.03
N GLU A 74 20.80 12.64 -21.17
CA GLU A 74 22.01 13.27 -21.71
C GLU A 74 22.32 14.55 -20.92
N THR A 75 23.58 14.69 -20.50
CA THR A 75 24.07 15.86 -19.75
C THR A 75 24.86 16.80 -20.67
N GLU A 76 25.00 18.05 -20.31
CA GLU A 76 25.69 19.07 -21.10
C GLU A 76 27.16 18.73 -21.45
N ASN A 77 27.81 17.89 -20.61
CA ASN A 77 29.17 17.44 -20.83
C ASN A 77 29.26 16.16 -21.69
N GLY A 78 28.17 15.70 -22.29
CA GLY A 78 28.12 14.52 -23.15
C GLY A 78 28.15 13.18 -22.39
N ARG A 79 28.06 13.19 -21.07
CA ARG A 79 27.86 11.96 -20.26
C ARG A 79 26.36 11.65 -20.15
N LEU A 80 26.05 10.47 -19.66
CA LEU A 80 24.69 9.95 -19.55
C LEU A 80 24.40 9.68 -18.07
N ARG A 81 23.48 10.44 -17.46
CA ARG A 81 23.00 10.17 -16.11
C ARG A 81 21.97 9.03 -16.15
N LEU A 82 22.19 7.99 -15.36
CA LEU A 82 21.21 6.91 -15.20
C LEU A 82 19.98 7.44 -14.45
N LEU A 83 18.78 7.20 -15.02
CA LEU A 83 17.53 7.65 -14.42
C LEU A 83 16.87 6.57 -13.56
N ALA A 84 17.12 5.29 -13.87
CA ALA A 84 16.58 4.16 -13.12
C ALA A 84 17.36 2.90 -13.42
N GLY A 85 17.34 1.92 -12.49
CA GLY A 85 17.92 0.60 -12.69
C GLY A 85 19.39 0.50 -12.26
N ASP A 86 19.82 1.24 -11.24
CA ASP A 86 21.20 1.22 -10.71
C ASP A 86 21.70 -0.19 -10.44
N LYS A 87 20.88 -1.04 -9.83
CA LYS A 87 21.22 -2.43 -9.55
C LYS A 87 21.51 -3.23 -10.81
N ASP A 88 20.69 -3.08 -11.83
CA ASP A 88 20.87 -3.72 -13.13
C ASP A 88 22.09 -3.19 -13.87
N PHE A 89 22.37 -1.91 -13.74
CA PHE A 89 23.55 -1.28 -14.29
C PHE A 89 24.85 -1.85 -13.69
N TYR A 90 24.92 -2.00 -12.37
CA TYR A 90 26.09 -2.62 -11.74
C TYR A 90 26.19 -4.10 -12.03
N ALA A 91 25.09 -4.82 -12.12
CA ALA A 91 25.08 -6.22 -12.54
C ALA A 91 25.55 -6.38 -14.00
N ALA A 92 25.15 -5.48 -14.91
CA ALA A 92 25.62 -5.47 -16.28
C ALA A 92 27.12 -5.19 -16.37
N LYS A 93 27.64 -4.22 -15.61
CA LYS A 93 29.09 -4.00 -15.50
C LYS A 93 29.84 -5.25 -14.98
N LEU A 94 29.29 -5.90 -13.98
CA LEU A 94 29.88 -7.11 -13.39
C LEU A 94 29.86 -8.30 -14.36
N SER A 95 28.89 -8.38 -15.26
CA SER A 95 28.82 -9.40 -16.30
C SER A 95 29.83 -9.18 -17.45
N GLY A 96 30.60 -8.08 -17.46
CA GLY A 96 31.56 -7.76 -18.52
C GLY A 96 30.94 -7.14 -19.77
N VAL A 97 29.66 -6.79 -19.74
CA VAL A 97 28.99 -6.03 -20.82
C VAL A 97 29.61 -4.66 -20.91
N THR A 98 30.10 -4.29 -22.09
CA THR A 98 30.71 -2.97 -22.32
C THR A 98 29.76 -1.95 -22.91
N GLN A 99 28.72 -2.40 -23.62
CA GLN A 99 27.72 -1.57 -24.26
C GLN A 99 26.34 -2.16 -24.03
N ALA A 100 25.32 -1.30 -23.85
CA ALA A 100 23.93 -1.70 -23.74
C ALA A 100 23.02 -0.76 -24.53
N ASP A 101 21.82 -1.23 -24.86
CA ASP A 101 20.78 -0.39 -25.42
C ASP A 101 20.25 0.57 -24.35
N ALA A 102 20.05 1.84 -24.73
CA ALA A 102 19.56 2.85 -23.82
C ALA A 102 18.47 3.72 -24.47
N ARG A 103 17.46 4.03 -23.72
CA ARG A 103 16.52 5.12 -24.00
C ARG A 103 17.16 6.41 -23.52
N VAL A 104 17.63 7.22 -24.44
CA VAL A 104 18.31 8.49 -24.13
C VAL A 104 17.29 9.61 -24.17
N TYR A 105 17.11 10.24 -23.04
CA TYR A 105 16.23 11.39 -22.83
C TYR A 105 17.07 12.67 -22.84
N ASN A 106 16.40 13.78 -23.17
CA ASN A 106 16.96 15.13 -23.07
C ASN A 106 16.05 15.95 -22.15
N PHE A 107 16.01 15.57 -20.89
CA PHE A 107 15.24 16.26 -19.86
C PHE A 107 16.04 17.40 -19.24
N THR A 108 15.33 18.45 -18.80
CA THR A 108 15.87 19.37 -17.80
C THR A 108 16.17 18.61 -16.50
N GLU A 109 17.07 19.10 -15.63
CA GLU A 109 17.38 18.48 -14.35
C GLU A 109 16.11 18.15 -13.53
N LYS A 110 15.17 19.09 -13.46
CA LYS A 110 13.89 18.89 -12.76
C LYS A 110 13.05 17.73 -13.35
N ASN A 111 12.99 17.63 -14.67
CA ASN A 111 12.24 16.56 -15.32
C ASN A 111 12.94 15.21 -15.21
N ALA A 112 14.26 15.19 -15.26
CA ALA A 112 15.06 13.98 -15.03
C ALA A 112 14.85 13.44 -13.62
N GLU A 113 14.84 14.31 -12.63
CA GLU A 113 14.57 13.97 -11.22
C GLU A 113 13.15 13.42 -11.05
N ILE A 114 12.13 14.11 -11.60
CA ILE A 114 10.74 13.63 -11.57
C ILE A 114 10.63 12.23 -12.19
N PHE A 115 11.24 12.03 -13.36
CA PHE A 115 11.21 10.75 -14.05
C PHE A 115 11.90 9.65 -13.22
N SER A 116 13.07 9.93 -12.66
CA SER A 116 13.82 9.01 -11.83
C SER A 116 13.00 8.55 -10.61
N ILE A 117 12.37 9.49 -9.91
CA ILE A 117 11.53 9.18 -8.74
C ILE A 117 10.32 8.35 -9.16
N ILE A 118 9.66 8.67 -10.28
CA ILE A 118 8.50 7.91 -10.78
C ILE A 118 8.89 6.46 -11.11
N GLU A 119 10.02 6.25 -11.78
CA GLU A 119 10.49 4.89 -12.11
C GLU A 119 10.84 4.10 -10.84
N ARG A 120 11.40 4.74 -9.83
CA ARG A 120 11.64 4.11 -8.51
C ARG A 120 10.32 3.76 -7.81
N LEU A 121 9.33 4.64 -7.84
CA LEU A 121 8.00 4.37 -7.24
C LEU A 121 7.24 3.22 -7.92
N LYS A 122 7.59 2.88 -9.16
CA LYS A 122 7.02 1.72 -9.88
C LYS A 122 7.74 0.41 -9.57
N SER A 123 8.87 0.45 -8.86
CA SER A 123 9.58 -0.78 -8.48
C SER A 123 8.88 -1.47 -7.32
N ASP A 124 8.78 -2.81 -7.38
CA ASP A 124 8.04 -3.62 -6.39
C ASP A 124 8.75 -3.78 -5.02
N ASN A 125 9.91 -3.16 -4.83
CA ASN A 125 10.77 -3.39 -3.67
C ASN A 125 10.88 -2.21 -2.69
N LEU A 126 9.95 -1.25 -2.75
CA LEU A 126 9.97 -0.11 -1.85
C LEU A 126 9.22 -0.42 -0.55
N SER A 127 9.80 0.00 0.57
CA SER A 127 9.04 0.07 1.82
C SER A 127 7.99 1.20 1.74
N ALA A 128 6.93 1.09 2.53
CA ALA A 128 5.91 2.15 2.58
C ALA A 128 6.47 3.51 3.03
N ILE A 129 7.56 3.49 3.80
CA ILE A 129 8.25 4.70 4.27
C ILE A 129 9.11 5.29 3.15
N ASP A 130 9.85 4.45 2.39
CA ASP A 130 10.61 4.93 1.22
C ASP A 130 9.69 5.52 0.17
N GLU A 131 8.54 4.87 -0.09
CA GLU A 131 7.50 5.38 -0.98
C GLU A 131 7.03 6.77 -0.54
N ALA A 132 6.80 6.96 0.78
CA ALA A 132 6.38 8.23 1.33
C ALA A 132 7.47 9.33 1.16
N TYR A 133 8.74 8.99 1.37
CA TYR A 133 9.85 9.94 1.13
C TYR A 133 9.98 10.32 -0.34
N LEU A 134 9.87 9.37 -1.26
CA LEU A 134 9.90 9.66 -2.69
C LEU A 134 8.73 10.55 -3.13
N MET A 135 7.52 10.27 -2.64
CA MET A 135 6.35 11.14 -2.90
C MET A 135 6.53 12.54 -2.29
N LYS A 136 7.15 12.64 -1.09
CA LYS A 136 7.46 13.94 -0.49
C LYS A 136 8.43 14.74 -1.36
N ARG A 137 9.49 14.11 -1.90
CA ARG A 137 10.43 14.78 -2.82
C ARG A 137 9.71 15.32 -4.05
N LEU A 138 8.79 14.56 -4.65
CA LEU A 138 7.99 15.05 -5.79
C LEU A 138 7.17 16.29 -5.43
N VAL A 139 6.60 16.35 -4.22
CA VAL A 139 5.79 17.49 -3.78
C VAL A 139 6.64 18.67 -3.36
N SER A 140 7.69 18.47 -2.52
CA SER A 140 8.50 19.55 -1.96
C SER A 140 9.55 20.06 -2.93
N ASP A 141 10.36 19.17 -3.51
CA ASP A 141 11.56 19.54 -4.26
C ASP A 141 11.24 19.76 -5.74
N CYS A 142 10.33 18.95 -6.29
CA CYS A 142 9.87 19.11 -7.64
C CYS A 142 8.63 20.03 -7.80
N GLU A 143 8.09 20.57 -6.69
CA GLU A 143 6.95 21.51 -6.66
C GLU A 143 5.69 20.96 -7.38
N LEU A 144 5.44 19.65 -7.25
CA LEU A 144 4.24 19.02 -7.79
C LEU A 144 3.12 19.04 -6.76
N THR A 145 1.88 19.21 -7.24
CA THR A 145 0.72 19.00 -6.38
C THR A 145 0.48 17.51 -6.13
N GLN A 146 -0.23 17.17 -5.06
CA GLN A 146 -0.63 15.77 -4.82
C GLN A 146 -1.48 15.18 -5.95
N ASP A 147 -2.24 16.02 -6.67
CA ASP A 147 -3.00 15.63 -7.86
C ASP A 147 -2.09 15.32 -9.05
N ASP A 148 -1.01 16.09 -9.22
CA ASP A 148 0.00 15.84 -10.26
C ASP A 148 0.71 14.50 -9.98
N VAL A 149 1.19 14.30 -8.73
CA VAL A 149 1.83 13.06 -8.32
C VAL A 149 0.90 11.87 -8.55
N ALA A 150 -0.35 11.94 -8.07
CA ALA A 150 -1.34 10.89 -8.26
C ALA A 150 -1.56 10.52 -9.74
N SER A 151 -1.59 11.55 -10.60
CA SER A 151 -1.76 11.37 -12.05
C SER A 151 -0.54 10.74 -12.71
N LEU A 152 0.69 11.11 -12.30
CA LEU A 152 1.94 10.60 -12.85
C LEU A 152 2.21 9.14 -12.50
N ILE A 153 1.92 8.74 -11.26
CA ILE A 153 2.15 7.36 -10.79
C ILE A 153 0.93 6.43 -10.97
N GLY A 154 -0.22 6.98 -11.38
CA GLY A 154 -1.42 6.18 -11.68
C GLY A 154 -2.23 5.75 -10.45
N VAL A 155 -2.14 6.49 -9.34
CA VAL A 155 -2.92 6.23 -8.12
C VAL A 155 -3.94 7.34 -7.85
N SER A 156 -4.78 7.16 -6.81
CA SER A 156 -5.71 8.22 -6.40
C SER A 156 -5.00 9.28 -5.52
N ARG A 157 -5.46 10.55 -5.59
CA ARG A 157 -4.98 11.61 -4.69
C ARG A 157 -5.09 11.24 -3.20
N PRO A 158 -6.18 10.61 -2.71
CA PRO A 158 -6.24 10.13 -1.33
C PRO A 158 -5.16 9.10 -0.98
N ALA A 159 -4.74 8.26 -1.94
CA ALA A 159 -3.64 7.32 -1.73
C ALA A 159 -2.32 8.08 -1.48
N VAL A 160 -1.99 9.07 -2.34
CA VAL A 160 -0.82 9.95 -2.14
C VAL A 160 -0.86 10.64 -0.78
N ALA A 161 -2.00 11.26 -0.44
CA ALA A 161 -2.16 11.94 0.85
C ALA A 161 -1.97 10.98 2.04
N ASN A 162 -2.48 9.76 1.98
CA ASN A 162 -2.34 8.75 3.03
C ASN A 162 -0.88 8.26 3.16
N THR A 163 -0.18 8.08 2.04
CA THR A 163 1.25 7.71 2.05
C THR A 163 2.08 8.84 2.65
N LEU A 164 1.88 10.09 2.23
CA LEU A 164 2.60 11.25 2.79
C LEU A 164 2.37 11.43 4.29
N ARG A 165 1.16 11.13 4.79
CA ARG A 165 0.85 11.21 6.22
C ARG A 165 1.66 10.24 7.06
N LEU A 166 2.20 9.16 6.51
CA LEU A 166 3.09 8.26 7.26
C LEU A 166 4.31 9.01 7.82
N LEU A 167 4.80 10.03 7.13
CA LEU A 167 5.93 10.85 7.57
C LEU A 167 5.61 11.80 8.74
N THR A 168 4.36 11.82 9.23
CA THR A 168 3.97 12.54 10.45
C THR A 168 4.06 11.66 11.70
N LEU A 169 4.40 10.38 11.54
CA LEU A 169 4.67 9.48 12.67
C LEU A 169 5.96 9.85 13.38
N THR A 170 6.05 9.47 14.65
CA THR A 170 7.30 9.66 15.43
C THR A 170 8.43 8.82 14.83
N PRO A 171 9.70 9.25 14.98
CA PRO A 171 10.86 8.50 14.48
C PRO A 171 10.90 7.05 15.00
N GLU A 172 10.49 6.83 16.25
CA GLU A 172 10.44 5.51 16.88
C GLU A 172 9.44 4.60 16.14
N VAL A 173 8.23 5.12 15.85
CA VAL A 173 7.20 4.35 15.11
C VAL A 173 7.64 4.09 13.67
N LEU A 174 8.29 5.05 13.01
CA LEU A 174 8.86 4.84 11.67
C LEU A 174 9.88 3.70 11.69
N GLY A 175 10.81 3.67 12.65
CA GLY A 175 11.78 2.58 12.81
C GLY A 175 11.12 1.21 13.08
N LEU A 176 9.98 1.16 13.77
CA LEU A 176 9.21 -0.07 13.96
C LEU A 176 8.56 -0.57 12.66
N VAL A 177 8.16 0.33 11.78
CA VAL A 177 7.62 -0.02 10.45
C VAL A 177 8.75 -0.47 9.52
N GLU A 178 9.87 0.23 9.48
CA GLU A 178 11.05 -0.13 8.68
C GLU A 178 11.63 -1.49 9.07
N SER A 179 11.67 -1.79 10.37
CA SER A 179 12.10 -3.10 10.88
C SER A 179 11.06 -4.22 10.71
N GLY A 180 9.89 -3.94 10.16
CA GLY A 180 8.81 -4.91 9.93
C GLY A 180 8.07 -5.35 11.19
N LYS A 181 8.35 -4.77 12.37
CA LYS A 181 7.61 -5.04 13.62
C LYS A 181 6.18 -4.52 13.56
N LEU A 182 5.95 -3.46 12.81
CA LEU A 182 4.61 -2.94 12.48
C LEU A 182 4.44 -2.90 10.96
N THR A 183 3.24 -3.18 10.48
CA THR A 183 2.93 -3.08 9.06
C THR A 183 2.52 -1.66 8.66
N ALA A 184 2.57 -1.34 7.37
CA ALA A 184 2.04 -0.07 6.84
C ALA A 184 0.56 0.16 7.19
N GLY A 185 -0.21 -0.91 7.42
CA GLY A 185 -1.59 -0.83 7.92
C GLY A 185 -1.67 -0.29 9.33
N HIS A 186 -0.82 -0.78 10.24
CA HIS A 186 -0.70 -0.27 11.61
C HIS A 186 -0.25 1.20 11.63
N ALA A 187 0.74 1.55 10.82
CA ALA A 187 1.20 2.92 10.65
C ALA A 187 0.07 3.87 10.24
N ARG A 188 -0.75 3.49 9.25
CA ARG A 188 -1.91 4.29 8.81
C ARG A 188 -2.98 4.46 9.89
N ALA A 189 -3.16 3.47 10.76
CA ALA A 189 -4.04 3.60 11.91
C ALA A 189 -3.49 4.60 12.93
N LEU A 190 -2.19 4.53 13.23
CA LEU A 190 -1.51 5.41 14.19
C LEU A 190 -1.47 6.88 13.77
N VAL A 191 -1.32 7.16 12.47
CA VAL A 191 -1.36 8.54 11.92
C VAL A 191 -2.65 9.29 12.30
N ARG A 192 -3.74 8.58 12.58
CA ARG A 192 -5.02 9.18 13.02
C ARG A 192 -5.01 9.56 14.49
N GLY A 193 -4.13 8.96 15.28
CA GLY A 193 -3.98 9.22 16.70
C GLY A 193 -3.14 10.45 17.01
N PRO A 194 -3.23 10.99 18.25
CA PRO A 194 -2.40 12.09 18.67
C PRO A 194 -0.93 11.66 18.76
N GLN A 195 -0.04 12.53 18.33
CA GLN A 195 1.39 12.23 18.19
C GLN A 195 2.02 11.76 19.50
N GLU A 196 1.64 12.36 20.63
CA GLU A 196 2.14 12.01 21.97
C GLU A 196 1.73 10.60 22.44
N LYS A 197 0.79 9.96 21.77
CA LYS A 197 0.32 8.60 22.09
C LYS A 197 0.75 7.55 21.07
N GLN A 198 1.34 7.95 19.95
CA GLN A 198 1.72 7.01 18.89
C GLN A 198 2.67 5.93 19.39
N ASN A 199 3.71 6.29 20.17
CA ASN A 199 4.67 5.33 20.72
C ASN A 199 3.98 4.33 21.67
N ALA A 200 3.12 4.81 22.57
CA ALA A 200 2.40 3.94 23.50
C ALA A 200 1.48 2.94 22.78
N PHE A 201 0.74 3.39 21.76
CA PHE A 201 -0.06 2.51 20.92
C PHE A 201 0.77 1.51 20.14
N ALA A 202 1.93 1.92 19.63
CA ALA A 202 2.83 1.03 18.89
C ALA A 202 3.40 -0.08 19.79
N GLU A 203 3.85 0.27 21.00
CA GLU A 203 4.34 -0.69 21.98
C GLU A 203 3.25 -1.67 22.44
N GLU A 204 2.05 -1.16 22.70
CA GLU A 204 0.91 -2.01 23.09
C GLU A 204 0.53 -2.97 21.97
N ALA A 205 0.55 -2.50 20.72
CA ALA A 205 0.23 -3.32 19.57
C ALA A 205 1.23 -4.46 19.37
N ILE A 206 2.53 -4.19 19.57
CA ILE A 206 3.57 -5.22 19.51
C ILE A 206 3.41 -6.20 20.66
N LYS A 207 3.20 -5.70 21.88
CA LYS A 207 3.07 -6.55 23.08
C LYS A 207 1.86 -7.49 23.03
N ARG A 208 0.75 -7.02 22.42
CA ARG A 208 -0.51 -7.78 22.33
C ARG A 208 -0.77 -8.37 20.95
N GLU A 209 0.19 -8.27 20.04
CA GLU A 209 0.09 -8.77 18.65
C GLU A 209 -1.18 -8.28 17.95
N TYR A 210 -1.49 -6.99 18.06
CA TYR A 210 -2.68 -6.41 17.45
C TYR A 210 -2.69 -6.62 15.94
N SER A 211 -3.86 -6.99 15.42
CA SER A 211 -4.16 -6.83 14.01
C SER A 211 -4.38 -5.34 13.68
N VAL A 212 -4.28 -4.98 12.41
CA VAL A 212 -4.57 -3.60 11.94
C VAL A 212 -5.95 -3.13 12.41
N ARG A 213 -6.96 -4.01 12.41
CA ARG A 213 -8.32 -3.68 12.87
C ARG A 213 -8.41 -3.41 14.37
N GLU A 214 -7.60 -4.08 15.16
CA GLU A 214 -7.54 -3.86 16.62
C GLU A 214 -6.85 -2.53 16.92
N MET A 215 -5.75 -2.23 16.20
CA MET A 215 -5.11 -0.92 16.27
C MET A 215 -6.07 0.21 15.90
N GLU A 216 -6.82 0.08 14.79
CA GLU A 216 -7.82 1.08 14.38
C GLU A 216 -8.90 1.29 15.44
N ARG A 217 -9.35 0.20 16.10
CA ARG A 217 -10.32 0.28 17.20
C ARG A 217 -9.75 0.97 18.43
N ALA A 218 -8.49 0.62 18.81
CA ALA A 218 -7.82 1.22 19.96
C ALA A 218 -7.65 2.74 19.77
N VAL A 219 -7.14 3.17 18.61
CA VAL A 219 -6.98 4.58 18.28
C VAL A 219 -8.35 5.28 18.23
N LYS A 220 -9.36 4.68 17.59
CA LYS A 220 -10.72 5.25 17.55
C LYS A 220 -11.33 5.37 18.94
N ALA A 221 -11.20 4.36 19.79
CA ALA A 221 -11.71 4.38 21.16
C ALA A 221 -11.09 5.51 21.99
N TYR A 222 -9.78 5.76 21.81
CA TYR A 222 -9.10 6.87 22.48
C TYR A 222 -9.60 8.25 22.02
N LEU A 223 -9.84 8.40 20.70
CA LEU A 223 -10.28 9.67 20.11
C LEU A 223 -11.76 9.97 20.35
N THR A 224 -12.56 8.96 20.68
CA THR A 224 -14.01 9.11 20.84
C THR A 224 -14.33 9.40 22.30
N PRO A 225 -14.99 10.53 22.64
CA PRO A 225 -15.42 10.83 23.99
C PRO A 225 -16.28 9.70 24.58
N PRO A 226 -16.12 9.39 25.89
CA PRO A 226 -16.84 8.26 26.51
C PRO A 226 -18.36 8.33 26.39
N GLU A 227 -18.91 9.54 26.33
CA GLU A 227 -20.36 9.80 26.17
C GLU A 227 -20.85 9.36 24.78
N ILE A 228 -20.06 9.65 23.72
CA ILE A 228 -20.41 9.25 22.35
C ILE A 228 -20.28 7.73 22.19
N LEU A 229 -19.26 7.13 22.78
CA LEU A 229 -19.11 5.66 22.80
C LEU A 229 -20.29 4.98 23.50
N ARG A 230 -20.79 5.54 24.59
CA ARG A 230 -21.99 5.04 25.28
C ARG A 230 -23.22 5.18 24.38
N GLN A 231 -23.40 6.33 23.72
CA GLN A 231 -24.53 6.55 22.81
C GLN A 231 -24.46 5.63 21.57
N GLU A 232 -23.28 5.44 20.94
CA GLU A 232 -23.12 4.49 19.82
C GLU A 232 -23.43 3.06 20.25
N ASN A 233 -23.02 2.65 21.45
CA ASN A 233 -23.30 1.32 21.97
C ASN A 233 -24.78 1.16 22.31
N HIS A 234 -25.43 2.19 22.89
CA HIS A 234 -26.87 2.20 23.10
C HIS A 234 -27.67 2.19 21.78
N ALA A 235 -27.26 2.98 20.78
CA ALA A 235 -27.89 2.99 19.47
C ALA A 235 -27.76 1.64 18.75
N LYS A 236 -26.57 1.00 18.81
CA LYS A 236 -26.36 -0.36 18.25
C LYS A 236 -27.20 -1.41 18.99
N SER A 237 -27.41 -1.24 20.28
CA SER A 237 -28.28 -2.11 21.09
C SER A 237 -29.77 -1.86 20.82
N ALA A 238 -30.16 -0.61 20.56
CA ALA A 238 -31.54 -0.23 20.25
C ALA A 238 -31.96 -0.51 18.81
N ALA A 239 -31.01 -0.67 17.90
CA ALA A 239 -31.28 -0.94 16.48
C ALA A 239 -31.76 -2.37 16.17
N LYS A 240 -31.98 -3.21 17.18
CA LYS A 240 -32.64 -4.50 17.00
C LYS A 240 -34.16 -4.24 16.94
N SER A 241 -34.78 -4.66 15.86
CA SER A 241 -36.24 -4.53 15.72
C SER A 241 -36.95 -5.25 16.89
N GLU A 242 -38.17 -4.80 17.21
CA GLU A 242 -38.98 -5.48 18.22
C GLU A 242 -39.24 -6.94 17.87
N GLN A 243 -39.37 -7.25 16.56
CA GLN A 243 -39.51 -8.61 16.05
C GLN A 243 -38.31 -9.48 16.37
N LEU A 244 -37.08 -8.94 16.21
CA LEU A 244 -35.86 -9.67 16.51
C LEU A 244 -35.66 -9.89 18.01
N LYS A 245 -36.05 -8.92 18.83
CA LYS A 245 -36.08 -9.07 20.31
C LYS A 245 -37.08 -10.15 20.74
N ALA A 246 -38.31 -10.08 20.21
CA ALA A 246 -39.33 -11.10 20.48
C ALA A 246 -38.89 -12.49 20.05
N PHE A 247 -38.23 -12.60 18.91
CA PHE A 247 -37.66 -13.87 18.42
C PHE A 247 -36.62 -14.45 19.40
N VAL A 248 -35.67 -13.65 19.86
CA VAL A 248 -34.65 -14.08 20.85
C VAL A 248 -35.29 -14.50 22.17
N GLU A 249 -36.32 -13.77 22.64
CA GLU A 249 -37.05 -14.14 23.87
C GLU A 249 -37.80 -15.46 23.69
N ARG A 250 -38.43 -15.70 22.55
CA ARG A 250 -39.05 -16.99 22.24
C ARG A 250 -38.03 -18.12 22.26
N MET A 251 -36.84 -17.92 21.67
CA MET A 251 -35.75 -18.91 21.70
C MET A 251 -35.30 -19.19 23.13
N ARG A 252 -35.15 -18.16 23.97
CA ARG A 252 -34.83 -18.34 25.41
C ARG A 252 -35.89 -19.21 26.12
N GLY A 253 -37.16 -18.99 25.82
CA GLY A 253 -38.25 -19.77 26.38
C GLY A 253 -38.23 -21.23 25.95
N VAL A 254 -37.93 -21.49 24.68
CA VAL A 254 -37.85 -22.83 24.12
C VAL A 254 -36.60 -23.58 24.65
N PHE A 255 -35.42 -23.00 24.48
CA PHE A 255 -34.17 -23.66 24.85
C PHE A 255 -33.88 -23.61 26.36
N ARG A 256 -34.59 -22.77 27.11
CA ARG A 256 -34.43 -22.59 28.58
C ARG A 256 -33.00 -22.28 28.99
N THR A 257 -32.26 -21.61 28.12
CA THR A 257 -30.86 -21.22 28.32
C THR A 257 -30.62 -19.81 27.80
N LYS A 258 -29.39 -19.31 28.00
CA LYS A 258 -29.02 -18.01 27.51
C LYS A 258 -28.86 -18.03 25.99
N VAL A 259 -29.66 -17.20 25.31
CA VAL A 259 -29.57 -16.97 23.88
C VAL A 259 -29.07 -15.54 23.65
N SER A 260 -28.01 -15.40 22.89
CA SER A 260 -27.41 -14.13 22.53
C SER A 260 -27.44 -13.92 21.02
N LEU A 261 -27.70 -12.70 20.57
CA LEU A 261 -27.73 -12.33 19.17
C LEU A 261 -26.71 -11.21 18.90
N ILE A 262 -25.89 -11.38 17.86
CA ILE A 262 -25.01 -10.36 17.33
C ILE A 262 -25.43 -10.09 15.89
N GLY A 263 -25.86 -8.85 15.58
CA GLY A 263 -26.30 -8.46 14.24
C GLY A 263 -27.56 -7.60 14.23
N ASN A 264 -28.23 -7.55 13.09
CA ASN A 264 -29.45 -6.80 12.83
C ASN A 264 -30.45 -7.68 12.05
N ASP A 265 -31.60 -7.12 11.66
CA ASP A 265 -32.68 -7.83 10.98
C ASP A 265 -32.30 -8.43 9.60
N LYS A 266 -31.20 -7.97 9.00
CA LYS A 266 -30.73 -8.46 7.67
C LYS A 266 -29.62 -9.50 7.77
N LYS A 267 -28.78 -9.42 8.81
CA LYS A 267 -27.63 -10.31 8.96
C LYS A 267 -27.20 -10.39 10.42
N GLY A 268 -27.02 -11.60 10.93
CA GLY A 268 -26.58 -11.81 12.30
C GLY A 268 -26.12 -13.22 12.58
N ARG A 269 -25.71 -13.44 13.84
CA ARG A 269 -25.40 -14.74 14.42
C ARG A 269 -26.15 -14.89 15.72
N ILE A 270 -26.69 -16.06 15.96
CA ILE A 270 -27.35 -16.44 17.20
C ILE A 270 -26.42 -17.43 17.91
N TYR A 271 -26.20 -17.19 19.19
CA TYR A 271 -25.44 -18.05 20.08
C TYR A 271 -26.42 -18.61 21.12
N ILE A 272 -26.42 -19.91 21.29
CA ILE A 272 -27.17 -20.62 22.31
C ILE A 272 -26.14 -21.25 23.23
N ASP A 273 -26.10 -20.81 24.48
CA ASP A 273 -25.18 -21.32 25.47
C ASP A 273 -25.75 -22.62 26.06
N TYR A 274 -24.93 -23.61 26.36
CA TYR A 274 -25.31 -24.78 27.15
C TYR A 274 -24.33 -24.91 28.33
N TYR A 275 -24.82 -25.33 29.46
CA TYR A 275 -24.06 -25.40 30.71
C TYR A 275 -24.04 -26.80 31.29
N SER A 276 -24.79 -27.73 30.73
CA SER A 276 -24.85 -29.12 31.17
C SER A 276 -25.10 -30.08 29.99
N PRO A 277 -24.81 -31.38 30.15
CA PRO A 277 -25.17 -32.40 29.15
C PRO A 277 -26.67 -32.48 28.90
N GLU A 278 -27.50 -32.20 29.90
CA GLU A 278 -28.96 -32.20 29.82
C GLU A 278 -29.46 -31.06 28.88
N ASP A 279 -28.78 -29.92 28.86
CA ASP A 279 -29.10 -28.85 27.91
C ASP A 279 -28.80 -29.29 26.48
N LEU A 280 -27.71 -30.04 26.24
CA LEU A 280 -27.33 -30.55 24.93
C LEU A 280 -28.34 -31.59 24.42
N TYR A 281 -28.75 -32.57 25.30
CA TYR A 281 -29.81 -33.54 24.97
C TYR A 281 -31.12 -32.88 24.59
N ARG A 282 -31.48 -31.78 25.26
CA ARG A 282 -32.69 -31.03 24.92
C ARG A 282 -32.57 -30.38 23.53
N PHE A 283 -31.38 -30.00 23.10
CA PHE A 283 -31.20 -29.48 21.75
C PHE A 283 -31.33 -30.58 20.71
N GLU A 284 -30.85 -31.80 21.00
CA GLU A 284 -31.06 -32.97 20.15
C GLU A 284 -32.55 -33.29 20.01
N GLU A 285 -33.30 -33.31 21.11
CA GLU A 285 -34.78 -33.54 21.07
C GLU A 285 -35.49 -32.50 20.19
N PHE A 286 -35.07 -31.25 20.18
CA PHE A 286 -35.63 -30.23 19.31
C PHE A 286 -35.29 -30.49 17.84
N LEU A 287 -34.06 -30.91 17.53
CA LEU A 287 -33.64 -31.25 16.18
C LEU A 287 -34.47 -32.46 15.66
N ASP A 288 -34.63 -33.51 16.47
CA ASP A 288 -35.40 -34.68 16.15
C ASP A 288 -36.89 -34.35 15.88
N MET A 289 -37.48 -33.43 16.67
CA MET A 289 -38.85 -32.94 16.43
C MET A 289 -38.97 -32.19 15.11
N ILE A 290 -38.00 -31.38 14.72
CA ILE A 290 -37.99 -30.62 13.47
C ILE A 290 -37.85 -31.57 12.29
N GLU A 291 -36.91 -32.53 12.34
CA GLU A 291 -36.67 -33.53 11.30
C GLU A 291 -37.88 -34.44 11.07
N ASN A 292 -38.58 -34.76 12.14
CA ASN A 292 -39.82 -35.58 12.05
C ASN A 292 -41.06 -34.79 11.55
N TYR A 293 -41.02 -33.46 11.60
CA TYR A 293 -42.11 -32.60 11.11
C TYR A 293 -42.00 -32.34 9.59
N GLU A 294 -40.82 -32.49 8.99
CA GLU A 294 -40.59 -32.36 7.55
C GLU A 294 -40.81 -33.66 6.76
N ARG A 295 -41.12 -34.78 7.45
CA ARG A 295 -41.53 -36.07 6.84
C ARG A 295 -43.06 -36.24 6.89
#